data_3241f365342e6611e7848b7db52bea82
#
_entry.id   3241f365342e6611e7848b7db52bea82
#
_cell.length_a   1.000
_cell.length_b   1.000
_cell.length_c   1.000
_cell.angle_alpha   90.00
_cell.angle_beta   90.00
_cell.angle_gamma   90.00
#
_symmetry.space_group_name_H-M   'P 1'
#
loop_
_entity.id
_entity.type
_entity.pdbx_description
1 polymer ?
#
loop_
_entity_poly.entity_id
_entity_poly.type
_entity_poly.pdbx_seq_one_letter_code
_entity_poly.pdbx_strand_id
1 'polypeptide(L)'
;IATMTSTVEGPFGAQVVANGLVLNNELTDFTFTPEKRGAPVANRVQGGKRPLSSMSPTIVYDAAGRPIFTVGAAGGKTIIMQVAKALIAHLDWGLP
;
A
#
# COMPACT_ATOMS: atom_id res chain seq x y z
N ILE A 1 -4.71 18.59 2.18
CA ILE A 1 -5.14 17.24 2.52
C ILE A 1 -3.97 16.30 2.25
N ALA A 2 -3.75 15.38 3.18
CA ALA A 2 -2.75 14.32 3.04
C ALA A 2 -3.38 12.98 3.41
N THR A 3 -2.96 11.92 2.74
CA THR A 3 -3.25 10.54 3.12
C THR A 3 -1.95 9.79 3.30
N MET A 4 -1.90 8.93 4.30
CA MET A 4 -0.74 8.10 4.59
C MET A 4 -1.21 6.66 4.80
N THR A 5 -0.51 5.74 4.19
CA THR A 5 -0.68 4.31 4.41
C THR A 5 0.63 3.73 4.90
N SER A 6 0.56 2.88 5.91
CA SER A 6 1.70 2.16 6.47
C SER A 6 1.38 0.68 6.56
N THR A 7 2.40 -0.16 6.50
CA THR A 7 2.25 -1.61 6.65
C THR A 7 2.63 -2.02 8.06
N VAL A 8 1.71 -2.71 8.74
CA VAL A 8 1.87 -3.23 10.11
C VAL A 8 1.43 -4.69 10.21
N GLU A 9 1.50 -5.43 9.12
CA GLU A 9 1.01 -6.80 8.96
C GLU A 9 1.07 -7.71 10.21
N GLY A 10 0.80 -8.98 10.06
CA GLY A 10 0.56 -9.99 11.08
C GLY A 10 1.31 -9.94 12.41
N PRO A 11 2.56 -9.48 12.56
CA PRO A 11 3.13 -9.27 13.89
C PRO A 11 2.97 -7.84 14.43
N PHE A 12 2.12 -7.01 13.86
CA PHE A 12 1.96 -5.61 14.24
C PHE A 12 3.20 -4.75 13.91
N GLY A 13 3.54 -4.67 12.64
CA GLY A 13 4.68 -3.92 12.13
C GLY A 13 6.01 -4.51 12.58
N ALA A 14 6.98 -3.65 12.87
CA ALA A 14 8.28 -4.05 13.39
C ALA A 14 8.27 -4.37 14.90
N GLN A 15 7.11 -4.35 15.56
CA GLN A 15 6.96 -4.50 17.02
C GLN A 15 7.74 -3.44 17.82
N VAL A 16 8.02 -2.32 17.20
CA VAL A 16 8.71 -1.18 17.80
C VAL A 16 7.84 0.06 17.68
N VAL A 17 7.74 0.80 18.76
CA VAL A 17 7.04 2.08 18.81
C VAL A 17 8.05 3.21 19.00
N ALA A 18 7.98 4.23 18.17
CA ALA A 18 8.78 5.43 18.28
C ALA A 18 7.91 6.68 18.07
N ASN A 19 8.04 7.67 18.93
CA ASN A 19 7.28 8.92 18.89
C ASN A 19 5.75 8.72 18.78
N GLY A 20 5.21 7.68 19.45
CA GLY A 20 3.78 7.36 19.41
C GLY A 20 3.32 6.63 18.16
N LEU A 21 4.22 6.24 17.27
CA LEU A 21 3.91 5.51 16.03
C LEU A 21 4.45 4.10 16.09
N VAL A 22 3.65 3.14 15.67
CA VAL A 22 4.12 1.78 15.39
C VAL A 22 4.94 1.82 14.11
N LEU A 23 6.18 1.36 14.16
CA LEU A 23 7.04 1.31 12.98
C LEU A 23 6.59 0.19 12.05
N ASN A 24 6.69 0.44 10.74
CA ASN A 24 6.30 -0.50 9.71
C ASN A 24 7.25 -1.70 9.62
N ASN A 25 6.80 -2.76 8.95
CA ASN A 25 7.60 -3.94 8.60
C ASN A 25 7.84 -4.07 7.09
N GLU A 26 7.87 -2.98 6.36
CA GLU A 26 7.98 -2.95 4.88
C GLU A 26 9.17 -3.76 4.34
N LEU A 27 10.25 -3.89 5.11
CA LEU A 27 11.41 -4.69 4.70
C LEU A 27 11.05 -6.17 4.44
N THR A 28 10.03 -6.69 5.13
CA THR A 28 9.57 -8.06 4.95
C THR A 28 8.76 -8.27 3.67
N ASP A 29 8.40 -7.22 2.96
CA ASP A 29 7.75 -7.29 1.66
C ASP A 29 8.71 -7.66 0.52
N PHE A 30 10.02 -7.60 0.75
CA PHE A 30 10.97 -8.24 -0.14
C PHE A 30 10.85 -9.76 -0.10
N THR A 31 11.20 -10.41 -1.20
CA THR A 31 11.32 -11.88 -1.26
C THR A 31 12.46 -12.34 -0.38
N PHE A 32 12.22 -13.32 0.49
CA PHE A 32 13.27 -13.95 1.32
C PHE A 32 14.24 -14.79 0.50
N THR A 33 13.83 -15.23 -0.69
CA THR A 33 14.66 -16.03 -1.61
C THR A 33 15.18 -15.13 -2.73
N PRO A 34 16.49 -14.84 -2.80
CA PRO A 34 17.03 -13.92 -3.80
C PRO A 34 16.99 -14.49 -5.22
N GLU A 35 16.95 -15.81 -5.36
CA GLU A 35 16.94 -16.51 -6.65
C GLU A 35 15.87 -17.58 -6.72
N LYS A 36 15.36 -17.83 -7.91
CA LYS A 36 14.41 -18.90 -8.20
C LYS A 36 14.79 -19.57 -9.53
N ARG A 37 15.03 -20.87 -9.50
CA ARG A 37 15.44 -21.66 -10.69
C ARG A 37 16.69 -21.09 -11.36
N GLY A 38 17.68 -20.63 -10.59
CA GLY A 38 18.92 -20.06 -11.10
C GLY A 38 18.82 -18.63 -11.67
N ALA A 39 17.67 -17.99 -11.54
CA ALA A 39 17.48 -16.60 -11.97
C ALA A 39 17.15 -15.68 -10.79
N PRO A 40 17.66 -14.44 -10.79
CA PRO A 40 17.36 -13.46 -9.75
C PRO A 40 15.88 -13.12 -9.69
N VAL A 41 15.30 -13.11 -8.49
CA VAL A 41 13.91 -12.68 -8.28
C VAL A 41 13.84 -11.15 -8.36
N ALA A 42 12.86 -10.63 -9.11
CA ALA A 42 12.69 -9.18 -9.28
C ALA A 42 12.54 -8.45 -7.93
N ASN A 43 11.79 -9.04 -6.99
CA ASN A 43 11.55 -8.47 -5.65
C ASN A 43 12.59 -8.91 -4.59
N ARG A 44 13.80 -9.33 -4.98
CA ARG A 44 14.87 -9.64 -4.03
C ARG A 44 15.40 -8.38 -3.34
N VAL A 45 15.93 -8.55 -2.14
CA VAL A 45 16.67 -7.48 -1.45
C VAL A 45 17.89 -7.07 -2.28
N GLN A 46 18.03 -5.78 -2.52
CA GLN A 46 19.16 -5.19 -3.22
C GLN A 46 19.25 -3.69 -2.89
N GLY A 47 20.45 -3.16 -2.77
CA GLY A 47 20.66 -1.73 -2.54
C GLY A 47 19.94 -0.84 -3.54
N GLY A 48 19.32 0.24 -3.07
CA GLY A 48 18.57 1.20 -3.88
C GLY A 48 17.18 0.74 -4.36
N LYS A 49 16.74 -0.46 -4.01
CA LYS A 49 15.40 -0.96 -4.37
C LYS A 49 14.38 -0.70 -3.28
N ARG A 50 13.14 -0.54 -3.71
CA ARG A 50 11.94 -0.62 -2.86
C ARG A 50 11.32 -2.00 -2.99
N PRO A 51 10.71 -2.55 -1.92
CA PRO A 51 9.98 -3.81 -2.00
C PRO A 51 8.69 -3.65 -2.82
N LEU A 52 8.12 -4.77 -3.22
CA LEU A 52 6.77 -4.83 -3.77
C LEU A 52 5.78 -4.26 -2.73
N SER A 53 4.88 -3.39 -3.18
CA SER A 53 3.79 -2.89 -2.35
C SER A 53 2.50 -2.84 -3.15
N SER A 54 1.38 -3.18 -2.51
CA SER A 54 0.03 -3.01 -3.05
C SER A 54 -0.70 -1.82 -2.41
N MET A 55 -0.05 -1.08 -1.52
CA MET A 55 -0.64 0.10 -0.90
C MET A 55 -1.04 1.13 -1.95
N SER A 56 -2.28 1.59 -1.91
CA SER A 56 -2.87 2.46 -2.93
C SER A 56 -3.64 3.62 -2.29
N PRO A 57 -2.98 4.45 -1.46
CA PRO A 57 -3.64 5.63 -0.91
C PRO A 57 -3.99 6.58 -2.05
N THR A 58 -5.25 6.99 -2.13
CA THR A 58 -5.77 7.77 -3.25
C THR A 58 -6.53 8.99 -2.76
N ILE A 59 -6.31 10.13 -3.39
CA ILE A 59 -7.08 11.36 -3.20
C ILE A 59 -7.75 11.69 -4.53
N VAL A 60 -9.07 11.90 -4.51
CA VAL A 60 -9.85 12.27 -5.68
C VAL A 60 -10.12 13.77 -5.64
N TYR A 61 -9.89 14.42 -6.77
CA TYR A 61 -10.12 15.85 -6.96
C TYR A 61 -11.22 16.10 -8.00
N ASP A 62 -11.98 17.18 -7.84
CA ASP A 62 -12.88 17.66 -8.86
C ASP A 62 -12.14 18.38 -10.01
N ALA A 63 -12.86 18.78 -11.04
CA ALA A 63 -12.29 19.50 -12.19
C ALA A 63 -11.68 20.87 -11.83
N ALA A 64 -12.04 21.43 -10.68
CA ALA A 64 -11.48 22.67 -10.16
C ALA A 64 -10.24 22.45 -9.27
N GLY A 65 -9.78 21.20 -9.12
CA GLY A 65 -8.64 20.83 -8.30
C GLY A 65 -8.93 20.80 -6.79
N ARG A 66 -10.19 20.74 -6.37
CA ARG A 66 -10.55 20.61 -4.96
C ARG A 66 -10.68 19.14 -4.59
N PRO A 67 -10.09 18.71 -3.47
CA PRO A 67 -10.25 17.33 -3.03
C PRO A 67 -11.70 17.04 -2.61
N ILE A 68 -12.28 15.99 -3.12
CA ILE A 68 -13.67 15.58 -2.84
C ILE A 68 -13.75 14.39 -1.90
N PHE A 69 -12.85 13.43 -2.01
CA PHE A 69 -12.73 12.36 -1.02
C PHE A 69 -11.36 11.67 -1.09
N THR A 70 -11.09 10.84 -0.10
CA THR A 70 -9.91 9.99 -0.03
C THR A 70 -10.32 8.55 0.19
N VAL A 71 -9.55 7.61 -0.35
CA VAL A 71 -9.78 6.19 -0.17
C VAL A 71 -8.46 5.44 0.02
N GLY A 72 -8.50 4.45 0.87
CA GLY A 72 -7.44 3.49 1.09
C GLY A 72 -8.05 2.17 1.57
N ALA A 73 -7.27 1.12 1.60
CA ALA A 73 -7.72 -0.19 2.05
C ALA A 73 -6.59 -0.95 2.74
N ALA A 74 -6.96 -1.94 3.55
CA ALA A 74 -6.07 -2.95 4.10
C ALA A 74 -6.40 -4.31 3.48
N GLY A 75 -5.41 -5.19 3.31
CA GLY A 75 -5.66 -6.53 2.77
C GLY A 75 -4.59 -7.08 1.82
N GLY A 76 -3.36 -6.59 1.95
CA GLY A 76 -2.23 -7.08 1.16
C GLY A 76 -2.49 -6.97 -0.35
N LYS A 77 -2.38 -8.07 -1.08
CA LYS A 77 -2.53 -8.10 -2.56
C LYS A 77 -3.92 -7.67 -3.06
N THR A 78 -4.95 -7.66 -2.20
CA THR A 78 -6.30 -7.28 -2.59
C THR A 78 -6.55 -5.78 -2.53
N ILE A 79 -5.64 -4.99 -1.96
CA ILE A 79 -5.78 -3.55 -1.74
C ILE A 79 -6.10 -2.81 -3.05
N ILE A 80 -5.36 -3.10 -4.11
CA ILE A 80 -5.54 -2.42 -5.40
C ILE A 80 -6.97 -2.60 -5.91
N MET A 81 -7.51 -3.82 -5.88
CA MET A 81 -8.86 -4.10 -6.35
C MET A 81 -9.94 -3.54 -5.41
N GLN A 82 -9.68 -3.48 -4.12
CA GLN A 82 -10.59 -2.84 -3.16
C GLN A 82 -10.71 -1.34 -3.43
N VAL A 83 -9.58 -0.65 -3.59
CA VAL A 83 -9.56 0.79 -3.91
C VAL A 83 -10.22 1.04 -5.27
N ALA A 84 -9.88 0.27 -6.30
CA ALA A 84 -10.48 0.40 -7.63
C ALA A 84 -12.00 0.19 -7.59
N LYS A 85 -12.48 -0.82 -6.87
CA LYS A 85 -13.91 -1.09 -6.70
C LYS A 85 -14.64 0.06 -6.00
N ALA A 86 -14.05 0.61 -4.95
CA ALA A 86 -14.62 1.77 -4.24
C ALA A 86 -14.74 3.00 -5.15
N LEU A 87 -13.68 3.28 -5.93
CA LEU A 87 -13.68 4.37 -6.90
C LEU A 87 -14.77 4.21 -7.95
N ILE A 88 -14.87 3.04 -8.58
CA ILE A 88 -15.90 2.74 -9.59
C ILE A 88 -17.30 2.84 -8.98
N ALA A 89 -17.49 2.26 -7.79
CA ALA A 89 -18.77 2.27 -7.12
C ALA A 89 -19.26 3.69 -6.82
N HIS A 90 -18.37 4.55 -6.36
CA HIS A 90 -18.73 5.94 -6.03
C HIS A 90 -18.83 6.82 -7.29
N LEU A 91 -17.84 6.77 -8.18
CA LEU A 91 -17.76 7.70 -9.32
C LEU A 91 -18.66 7.29 -10.49
N ASP A 92 -18.75 6.00 -10.80
CA ASP A 92 -19.48 5.52 -11.96
C ASP A 92 -20.89 5.04 -11.63
N TRP A 93 -21.08 4.39 -10.47
CA TRP A 93 -22.37 3.84 -10.08
C TRP A 93 -23.16 4.76 -9.11
N GLY A 94 -22.56 5.85 -8.65
CA GLY A 94 -23.20 6.82 -7.76
C GLY A 94 -23.55 6.27 -6.37
N LEU A 95 -22.87 5.23 -5.91
CA LEU A 95 -23.06 4.70 -4.56
C LEU A 95 -22.42 5.65 -3.53
N PRO A 96 -23.05 5.80 -2.33
CA PRO A 96 -22.52 6.65 -1.28
C PRO A 96 -21.22 6.14 -0.67
#